data_625e11389f01e9d0824dd9376928c818
#
_entry.id   625e11389f01e9d0824dd9376928c818
#
_cell.length_a   1.000
_cell.length_b   1.000
_cell.length_c   1.000
_cell.angle_alpha   90.00
_cell.angle_beta   90.00
_cell.angle_gamma   90.00
#
_symmetry.space_group_name_H-M   'P 1'
#
loop_
_entity.id
_entity.type
_entity.pdbx_description
1 polymer ?
#
loop_
_entity_poly.entity_id
_entity_poly.type
_entity_poly.pdbx_seq_one_letter_code
_entity_poly.pdbx_strand_id
1 'polypeptide(L)'
;MCVPHSPACLSGRAFLHAAGLPPLRYTTSSFRFGPIMTATSTPILLHRFHSPLGPMFVCASEQGVCLLEFAVSQRNEREFAELQRLLHTRIIAGENDHTRQAEREIGEYFAGTRQQFEVALHLPGTGFQRQVWDALQQIPYGDTVSYQQQADRLGNPAAIRAVAGANGANRVSIIVPCHRVIGKDGSLTGYGGGLQRKAWLLAHEQRVRLGDAQPQLF
;
A
#
# COMPACT_ATOMS: atom_id res chain seq x y z
N MET A 1 -23.64 -63.67 -35.47
CA MET A 1 -24.91 -63.04 -35.91
C MET A 1 -24.97 -61.64 -35.34
N CYS A 2 -25.07 -60.71 -36.26
CA CYS A 2 -25.55 -59.33 -36.13
C CYS A 2 -24.93 -58.35 -35.11
N VAL A 3 -24.13 -57.47 -35.66
CA VAL A 3 -24.00 -56.01 -35.36
C VAL A 3 -25.39 -55.35 -35.60
N PRO A 4 -25.73 -54.04 -35.22
CA PRO A 4 -24.95 -52.89 -34.76
C PRO A 4 -25.74 -52.01 -33.76
N HIS A 5 -25.16 -50.95 -33.17
CA HIS A 5 -25.47 -49.53 -33.38
C HIS A 5 -24.83 -48.64 -32.29
N SER A 6 -23.91 -47.85 -32.71
CA SER A 6 -23.62 -46.51 -32.13
C SER A 6 -24.74 -45.52 -32.54
N PRO A 7 -25.03 -44.38 -31.91
CA PRO A 7 -24.07 -43.30 -31.68
C PRO A 7 -24.37 -42.34 -30.50
N ALA A 8 -23.51 -41.35 -30.43
CA ALA A 8 -23.67 -39.98 -29.92
C ALA A 8 -22.95 -39.68 -28.59
N CYS A 9 -21.76 -39.21 -28.63
CA CYS A 9 -21.27 -37.83 -28.67
C CYS A 9 -22.16 -36.82 -27.91
N LEU A 10 -21.70 -36.41 -26.71
CA LEU A 10 -21.96 -35.07 -26.18
C LEU A 10 -20.78 -34.66 -25.33
N SER A 11 -19.94 -33.88 -25.96
CA SER A 11 -18.94 -33.04 -25.36
C SER A 11 -19.60 -31.98 -24.45
N GLY A 12 -19.38 -32.02 -23.15
CA GLY A 12 -19.75 -30.98 -22.18
C GLY A 12 -18.51 -30.38 -21.57
N ARG A 13 -17.80 -29.53 -22.30
CA ARG A 13 -16.83 -28.61 -21.69
C ARG A 13 -17.62 -27.54 -20.95
N ALA A 14 -17.66 -27.65 -19.61
CA ALA A 14 -18.08 -26.55 -18.76
C ALA A 14 -17.05 -25.42 -18.83
N PHE A 15 -17.36 -24.38 -19.60
CA PHE A 15 -16.68 -23.11 -19.53
C PHE A 15 -17.04 -22.47 -18.20
N LEU A 16 -16.09 -22.45 -17.26
CA LEU A 16 -16.13 -21.57 -16.11
C LEU A 16 -16.05 -20.14 -16.63
N HIS A 17 -17.20 -19.46 -16.61
CA HIS A 17 -17.27 -18.01 -16.82
C HIS A 17 -16.51 -17.32 -15.69
N ALA A 18 -15.34 -16.78 -16.00
CA ALA A 18 -14.72 -15.76 -15.18
C ALA A 18 -15.67 -14.56 -15.17
N ALA A 19 -16.34 -14.35 -14.04
CA ALA A 19 -17.16 -13.16 -13.81
C ALA A 19 -16.25 -11.93 -13.88
N GLY A 20 -16.29 -11.24 -15.00
CA GLY A 20 -15.61 -9.98 -15.22
C GLY A 20 -16.12 -8.95 -14.22
N LEU A 21 -15.22 -8.38 -13.42
CA LEU A 21 -15.51 -7.22 -12.61
C LEU A 21 -15.97 -6.06 -13.51
N PRO A 22 -17.01 -5.32 -13.13
CA PRO A 22 -17.50 -4.21 -13.94
C PRO A 22 -16.40 -3.14 -14.09
N PRO A 23 -16.27 -2.50 -15.27
CA PRO A 23 -15.34 -1.40 -15.45
C PRO A 23 -15.75 -0.26 -14.52
N LEU A 24 -14.79 0.28 -13.78
CA LEU A 24 -14.95 1.50 -13.02
C LEU A 24 -15.42 2.62 -13.96
N ARG A 25 -16.70 2.96 -13.90
CA ARG A 25 -17.24 4.13 -14.58
C ARG A 25 -16.74 5.35 -13.82
N TYR A 26 -15.63 5.93 -14.28
CA TYR A 26 -15.34 7.32 -13.96
C TYR A 26 -16.37 8.16 -14.71
N THR A 27 -17.35 8.67 -13.98
CA THR A 27 -18.21 9.72 -14.52
C THR A 27 -17.33 10.91 -14.84
N THR A 28 -17.24 11.26 -16.12
CA THR A 28 -16.65 12.50 -16.59
C THR A 28 -17.52 13.65 -16.11
N SER A 29 -17.38 14.02 -14.84
CA SER A 29 -17.87 15.28 -14.33
C SER A 29 -16.99 16.36 -14.93
N SER A 30 -17.61 17.25 -15.71
CA SER A 30 -17.00 18.39 -16.39
C SER A 30 -16.28 19.31 -15.39
N PHE A 31 -15.01 19.03 -15.13
CA PHE A 31 -14.13 19.96 -14.44
C PHE A 31 -13.80 21.12 -15.38
N ARG A 32 -14.21 22.33 -15.00
CA ARG A 32 -13.79 23.58 -15.65
C ARG A 32 -12.26 23.68 -15.53
N PHE A 33 -11.60 23.68 -16.68
CA PHE A 33 -10.17 23.91 -16.77
C PHE A 33 -9.84 25.33 -16.28
N GLY A 34 -9.14 25.43 -15.16
CA GLY A 34 -8.38 26.62 -14.79
C GLY A 34 -7.15 26.79 -15.72
N PRO A 35 -6.44 27.92 -15.67
CA PRO A 35 -5.43 28.28 -16.65
C PRO A 35 -4.35 27.20 -16.80
N ILE A 36 -3.99 26.93 -18.06
CA ILE A 36 -2.97 25.99 -18.51
C ILE A 36 -1.63 26.34 -17.83
N MET A 37 -1.22 25.56 -16.85
CA MET A 37 0.14 25.62 -16.33
C MET A 37 1.07 24.93 -17.33
N THR A 38 1.85 25.71 -18.06
CA THR A 38 2.92 25.28 -18.95
C THR A 38 4.17 24.91 -18.13
N ALA A 39 4.11 23.79 -17.45
CA ALA A 39 5.27 22.96 -17.11
C ALA A 39 4.77 21.53 -17.23
N THR A 40 5.30 20.79 -18.19
CA THR A 40 5.01 19.36 -18.39
C THR A 40 5.63 18.57 -17.23
N SER A 41 5.02 18.65 -16.05
CA SER A 41 5.42 17.77 -14.95
C SER A 41 5.03 16.35 -15.35
N THR A 42 6.02 15.45 -15.32
CA THR A 42 5.81 14.04 -15.61
C THR A 42 4.70 13.50 -14.69
N PRO A 43 3.70 12.80 -15.24
CA PRO A 43 2.58 12.30 -14.43
C PRO A 43 3.05 11.23 -13.43
N ILE A 44 2.34 11.15 -12.31
CA ILE A 44 2.46 10.03 -11.38
C ILE A 44 1.72 8.84 -11.99
N LEU A 45 2.37 7.68 -12.02
CA LEU A 45 1.79 6.44 -12.52
C LEU A 45 1.15 5.66 -11.38
N LEU A 46 -0.12 5.28 -11.58
CA LEU A 46 -0.92 4.50 -10.63
C LEU A 46 -1.10 3.08 -11.16
N HIS A 47 -0.63 2.11 -10.38
CA HIS A 47 -0.87 0.69 -10.61
C HIS A 47 -1.66 0.09 -9.44
N ARG A 48 -2.50 -0.91 -9.73
CA ARG A 48 -3.28 -1.65 -8.75
C ARG A 48 -2.91 -3.13 -8.81
N PHE A 49 -2.58 -3.70 -7.67
CA PHE A 49 -2.26 -5.12 -7.53
C PHE A 49 -2.97 -5.75 -6.34
N HIS A 50 -2.84 -7.07 -6.16
CA HIS A 50 -3.45 -7.79 -5.06
C HIS A 50 -2.39 -8.27 -4.07
N SER A 51 -2.70 -8.09 -2.78
CA SER A 51 -1.94 -8.66 -1.68
C SER A 51 -2.81 -9.66 -0.90
N PRO A 52 -2.23 -10.50 -0.03
CA PRO A 52 -2.99 -11.38 0.87
C PRO A 52 -3.98 -10.63 1.78
N LEU A 53 -3.75 -9.34 2.04
CA LEU A 53 -4.64 -8.49 2.86
C LEU A 53 -5.62 -7.65 2.02
N GLY A 54 -5.75 -7.97 0.74
CA GLY A 54 -6.65 -7.31 -0.20
C GLY A 54 -5.91 -6.45 -1.24
N PRO A 55 -6.69 -5.77 -2.11
CA PRO A 55 -6.11 -4.97 -3.17
C PRO A 55 -5.35 -3.76 -2.63
N MET A 56 -4.27 -3.40 -3.32
CA MET A 56 -3.43 -2.25 -3.01
C MET A 56 -3.25 -1.36 -4.24
N PHE A 57 -3.01 -0.07 -3.98
CA PHE A 57 -2.56 0.90 -4.97
C PHE A 57 -1.10 1.26 -4.71
N VAL A 58 -0.33 1.36 -5.78
CA VAL A 58 0.99 1.98 -5.77
C VAL A 58 1.01 3.15 -6.75
N CYS A 59 1.49 4.30 -6.28
CA CYS A 59 1.78 5.44 -7.16
C CYS A 59 3.27 5.74 -7.12
N ALA A 60 3.86 5.97 -8.29
CA ALA A 60 5.25 6.38 -8.39
C ALA A 60 5.45 7.51 -9.39
N SER A 61 6.31 8.45 -9.00
CA SER A 61 6.93 9.44 -9.90
C SER A 61 8.22 8.87 -10.50
N GLU A 62 8.95 9.66 -11.27
CA GLU A 62 10.31 9.31 -11.73
C GLU A 62 11.32 9.21 -10.57
N GLN A 63 11.04 9.83 -9.42
CA GLN A 63 11.93 9.83 -8.26
C GLN A 63 11.72 8.64 -7.33
N GLY A 64 10.58 7.94 -7.43
CA GLY A 64 10.26 6.80 -6.58
C GLY A 64 8.79 6.69 -6.21
N VAL A 65 8.49 5.73 -5.36
CA VAL A 65 7.15 5.45 -4.82
C VAL A 65 6.72 6.60 -3.91
N CYS A 66 5.56 7.17 -4.20
CA CYS A 66 4.98 8.28 -3.44
C CYS A 66 3.66 7.91 -2.76
N LEU A 67 3.07 6.76 -3.08
CA LEU A 67 1.95 6.16 -2.38
C LEU A 67 2.00 4.65 -2.54
N LEU A 68 1.72 3.93 -1.46
CA LEU A 68 1.47 2.50 -1.40
C LEU A 68 0.45 2.24 -0.30
N GLU A 69 -0.81 2.01 -0.65
CA GLU A 69 -1.89 1.90 0.32
C GLU A 69 -2.89 0.81 -0.05
N PHE A 70 -3.52 0.23 0.96
CA PHE A 70 -4.66 -0.65 0.75
C PHE A 70 -5.81 0.10 0.10
N ALA A 71 -6.54 -0.55 -0.80
CA ALA A 71 -7.68 0.05 -1.49
C ALA A 71 -8.86 0.21 -0.52
N VAL A 72 -8.93 1.38 0.12
CA VAL A 72 -10.01 1.82 1.01
C VAL A 72 -10.59 3.11 0.44
N SER A 73 -11.71 3.02 -0.28
CA SER A 73 -12.21 4.01 -1.26
C SER A 73 -12.09 5.49 -0.85
N GLN A 74 -12.72 5.91 0.24
CA GLN A 74 -12.73 7.33 0.64
C GLN A 74 -11.37 7.86 1.07
N ARG A 75 -10.52 7.02 1.66
CA ARG A 75 -9.17 7.41 2.07
C ARG A 75 -8.29 7.63 0.84
N ASN A 76 -8.29 6.69 -0.09
CA ASN A 76 -7.44 6.77 -1.27
C ASN A 76 -7.78 7.99 -2.15
N GLU A 77 -9.06 8.36 -2.30
CA GLU A 77 -9.47 9.55 -3.04
C GLU A 77 -8.84 10.83 -2.46
N ARG A 78 -8.84 10.98 -1.13
CA ARG A 78 -8.20 12.11 -0.45
C ARG A 78 -6.69 12.13 -0.64
N GLU A 79 -6.06 10.96 -0.51
CA GLU A 79 -4.61 10.80 -0.68
C GLU A 79 -4.16 11.09 -2.12
N PHE A 80 -4.92 10.64 -3.11
CA PHE A 80 -4.66 10.96 -4.53
C PHE A 80 -4.78 12.46 -4.79
N ALA A 81 -5.85 13.10 -4.30
CA ALA A 81 -6.04 14.54 -4.46
C ALA A 81 -4.92 15.35 -3.80
N GLU A 82 -4.53 14.95 -2.59
CA GLU A 82 -3.44 15.61 -1.87
C GLU A 82 -2.08 15.39 -2.56
N LEU A 83 -1.80 14.18 -3.04
CA LEU A 83 -0.57 13.87 -3.76
C LEU A 83 -0.44 14.70 -5.04
N GLN A 84 -1.51 14.80 -5.84
CA GLN A 84 -1.54 15.65 -7.03
C GLN A 84 -1.28 17.12 -6.70
N ARG A 85 -1.86 17.61 -5.59
CA ARG A 85 -1.65 18.98 -5.11
C ARG A 85 -0.20 19.23 -4.67
N LEU A 86 0.40 18.27 -3.92
CA LEU A 86 1.76 18.40 -3.40
C LEU A 86 2.82 18.34 -4.49
N LEU A 87 2.61 17.52 -5.50
CA LEU A 87 3.56 17.30 -6.60
C LEU A 87 3.22 18.10 -7.86
N HIS A 88 2.14 18.90 -7.83
CA HIS A 88 1.68 19.73 -8.96
C HIS A 88 1.58 18.94 -10.27
N THR A 89 1.12 17.70 -10.20
CA THR A 89 0.99 16.82 -11.36
C THR A 89 -0.26 15.96 -11.27
N ARG A 90 -0.60 15.26 -12.34
CA ARG A 90 -1.76 14.36 -12.40
C ARG A 90 -1.32 12.92 -12.13
N ILE A 91 -2.24 12.15 -11.56
CA ILE A 91 -2.13 10.70 -11.46
C ILE A 91 -2.86 10.10 -12.67
N ILE A 92 -2.20 9.20 -13.38
CA ILE A 92 -2.78 8.43 -14.50
C ILE A 92 -2.51 6.94 -14.29
N ALA A 93 -3.37 6.09 -14.83
CA ALA A 93 -3.13 4.65 -14.81
C ALA A 93 -1.89 4.29 -15.63
N GLY A 94 -1.03 3.44 -15.08
CA GLY A 94 0.20 3.00 -15.73
C GLY A 94 1.21 2.44 -14.74
N GLU A 95 2.33 1.98 -15.28
CA GLU A 95 3.42 1.38 -14.52
C GLU A 95 4.77 1.97 -14.92
N ASN A 96 5.71 1.99 -13.99
CA ASN A 96 7.13 2.24 -14.21
C ASN A 96 7.98 1.24 -13.42
N ASP A 97 9.28 1.37 -13.45
CA ASP A 97 10.17 0.46 -12.74
C ASP A 97 9.93 0.48 -11.23
N HIS A 98 9.61 1.66 -10.66
CA HIS A 98 9.33 1.80 -9.23
C HIS A 98 8.02 1.11 -8.83
N THR A 99 6.95 1.20 -9.62
CA THR A 99 5.69 0.50 -9.31
C THR A 99 5.86 -1.01 -9.40
N ARG A 100 6.56 -1.51 -10.43
CA ARG A 100 6.88 -2.94 -10.58
C ARG A 100 7.79 -3.46 -9.48
N GLN A 101 8.79 -2.69 -9.10
CA GLN A 101 9.68 -3.04 -7.99
C GLN A 101 8.92 -3.09 -6.67
N ALA A 102 8.08 -2.11 -6.37
CA ALA A 102 7.26 -2.08 -5.16
C ALA A 102 6.32 -3.29 -5.08
N GLU A 103 5.61 -3.63 -6.16
CA GLU A 103 4.74 -4.81 -6.20
C GLU A 103 5.52 -6.09 -5.93
N ARG A 104 6.67 -6.30 -6.58
CA ARG A 104 7.54 -7.46 -6.36
C ARG A 104 8.02 -7.53 -4.91
N GLU A 105 8.55 -6.43 -4.37
CA GLU A 105 9.08 -6.39 -3.00
C GLU A 105 8.00 -6.59 -1.94
N ILE A 106 6.79 -6.09 -2.17
CA ILE A 106 5.62 -6.36 -1.33
C ILE A 106 5.21 -7.83 -1.41
N GLY A 107 5.25 -8.44 -2.58
CA GLY A 107 5.02 -9.89 -2.74
C GLY A 107 6.02 -10.72 -1.93
N GLU A 108 7.30 -10.37 -2.00
CA GLU A 108 8.37 -11.01 -1.23
C GLU A 108 8.22 -10.80 0.29
N TYR A 109 7.78 -9.59 0.71
CA TYR A 109 7.47 -9.31 2.11
C TYR A 109 6.35 -10.22 2.64
N PHE A 110 5.25 -10.35 1.91
CA PHE A 110 4.15 -11.23 2.31
C PHE A 110 4.52 -12.71 2.26
N ALA A 111 5.45 -13.10 1.39
CA ALA A 111 6.03 -14.45 1.38
C ALA A 111 7.02 -14.70 2.53
N GLY A 112 7.38 -13.67 3.32
CA GLY A 112 8.36 -13.78 4.41
C GLY A 112 9.82 -13.85 3.95
N THR A 113 10.10 -13.60 2.67
CA THR A 113 11.45 -13.68 2.08
C THR A 113 12.16 -12.32 2.04
N ARG A 114 11.45 -11.23 2.32
CA ARG A 114 11.99 -9.87 2.37
C ARG A 114 11.65 -9.18 3.68
N GLN A 115 12.66 -8.56 4.29
CA GLN A 115 12.52 -7.78 5.53
C GLN A 115 12.90 -6.30 5.35
N GLN A 116 13.62 -5.97 4.28
CA GLN A 116 14.05 -4.62 3.93
C GLN A 116 13.68 -4.29 2.49
N PHE A 117 13.27 -3.04 2.25
CA PHE A 117 12.85 -2.58 0.94
C PHE A 117 13.95 -1.73 0.29
N GLU A 118 14.14 -1.93 -1.00
CA GLU A 118 15.18 -1.23 -1.80
C GLU A 118 14.56 -0.24 -2.78
N VAL A 119 13.23 -0.29 -2.98
CA VAL A 119 12.53 0.61 -3.88
C VAL A 119 12.72 2.06 -3.45
N ALA A 120 13.07 2.93 -4.40
CA ALA A 120 13.23 4.35 -4.15
C ALA A 120 11.90 4.98 -3.67
N LEU A 121 11.99 5.86 -2.69
CA LEU A 121 10.83 6.55 -2.10
C LEU A 121 10.88 8.04 -2.44
N HIS A 122 9.73 8.56 -2.85
CA HIS A 122 9.47 9.99 -3.00
C HIS A 122 8.35 10.38 -2.02
N LEU A 123 8.71 10.89 -0.85
CA LEU A 123 7.79 11.16 0.27
C LEU A 123 7.45 12.66 0.38
N PRO A 124 6.46 13.16 -0.39
CA PRO A 124 6.06 14.56 -0.31
C PRO A 124 5.34 14.82 1.01
N GLY A 125 5.83 15.81 1.76
CA GLY A 125 5.30 16.15 3.07
C GLY A 125 6.04 17.31 3.71
N THR A 126 5.58 17.75 4.89
CA THR A 126 6.27 18.79 5.67
C THR A 126 7.62 18.26 6.19
N GLY A 127 8.51 19.18 6.62
CA GLY A 127 9.79 18.80 7.23
C GLY A 127 9.59 17.87 8.44
N PHE A 128 8.61 18.18 9.30
CA PHE A 128 8.29 17.34 10.46
C PHE A 128 7.76 15.96 10.07
N GLN A 129 6.86 15.88 9.08
CA GLN A 129 6.36 14.59 8.59
C GLN A 129 7.52 13.71 8.06
N ARG A 130 8.42 14.27 7.26
CA ARG A 130 9.59 13.54 6.75
C ARG A 130 10.47 13.02 7.89
N GLN A 131 10.78 13.84 8.91
CA GLN A 131 11.54 13.39 10.09
C GLN A 131 10.85 12.22 10.81
N VAL A 132 9.52 12.26 10.95
CA VAL A 132 8.75 11.18 11.55
C VAL A 132 8.81 9.91 10.68
N TRP A 133 8.67 10.03 9.35
CA TRP A 133 8.72 8.89 8.43
C TRP A 133 10.13 8.29 8.32
N ASP A 134 11.17 9.10 8.37
CA ASP A 134 12.56 8.63 8.46
C ASP A 134 12.79 7.85 9.74
N ALA A 135 12.25 8.32 10.88
CA ALA A 135 12.32 7.61 12.16
C ALA A 135 11.53 6.29 12.14
N LEU A 136 10.42 6.19 11.38
CA LEU A 136 9.70 4.93 11.19
C LEU A 136 10.57 3.88 10.49
N GLN A 137 11.29 4.27 9.45
CA GLN A 137 12.15 3.37 8.68
C GLN A 137 13.32 2.80 9.51
N GLN A 138 13.65 3.43 10.65
CA GLN A 138 14.66 2.93 11.59
C GLN A 138 14.12 1.89 12.59
N ILE A 139 12.81 1.60 12.59
CA ILE A 139 12.25 0.56 13.46
C ILE A 139 12.52 -0.79 12.81
N PRO A 140 13.28 -1.69 13.47
CA PRO A 140 13.63 -2.99 12.89
C PRO A 140 12.39 -3.83 12.55
N TYR A 141 12.55 -4.72 11.58
CA TYR A 141 11.53 -5.70 11.22
C TYR A 141 11.15 -6.58 12.41
N GLY A 142 9.86 -6.71 12.69
CA GLY A 142 9.34 -7.47 13.80
C GLY A 142 9.44 -6.78 15.17
N ASP A 143 9.98 -5.56 15.25
CA ASP A 143 9.99 -4.77 16.48
C ASP A 143 8.86 -3.76 16.51
N THR A 144 8.50 -3.32 17.72
CA THR A 144 7.51 -2.26 17.92
C THR A 144 8.05 -1.17 18.82
N VAL A 145 7.56 0.04 18.63
CA VAL A 145 7.83 1.18 19.52
C VAL A 145 6.52 1.84 19.89
N SER A 146 6.47 2.51 21.06
CA SER A 146 5.31 3.33 21.40
C SER A 146 5.40 4.72 20.73
N TYR A 147 4.25 5.39 20.58
CA TYR A 147 4.22 6.80 20.14
C TYR A 147 5.08 7.70 21.03
N GLN A 148 5.14 7.41 22.33
CA GLN A 148 6.02 8.12 23.26
C GLN A 148 7.49 7.90 22.89
N GLN A 149 7.93 6.66 22.74
CA GLN A 149 9.31 6.34 22.37
C GLN A 149 9.71 6.96 21.02
N GLN A 150 8.77 7.04 20.07
CA GLN A 150 9.03 7.70 18.80
C GLN A 150 9.20 9.22 19.01
N ALA A 151 8.37 9.86 19.83
CA ALA A 151 8.50 11.27 20.16
C ALA A 151 9.81 11.57 20.91
N ASP A 152 10.22 10.70 21.83
CA ASP A 152 11.49 10.77 22.57
C ASP A 152 12.69 10.70 21.61
N ARG A 153 12.68 9.78 20.66
CA ARG A 153 13.74 9.62 19.64
C ARG A 153 13.85 10.84 18.71
N LEU A 154 12.75 11.53 18.48
CA LEU A 154 12.71 12.78 17.71
C LEU A 154 13.16 14.02 18.52
N GLY A 155 13.55 13.82 19.79
CA GLY A 155 13.98 14.91 20.69
C GLY A 155 12.84 15.80 21.16
N ASN A 156 11.59 15.39 20.98
CA ASN A 156 10.41 16.18 21.40
C ASN A 156 9.37 15.29 22.09
N PRO A 157 9.58 14.94 23.38
CA PRO A 157 8.68 14.08 24.14
C PRO A 157 7.23 14.59 24.25
N ALA A 158 7.03 15.91 24.14
CA ALA A 158 5.71 16.52 24.20
C ALA A 158 4.92 16.40 22.89
N ALA A 159 5.57 16.03 21.78
CA ALA A 159 4.98 16.03 20.44
C ALA A 159 4.18 14.76 20.10
N ILE A 160 3.77 13.92 21.05
CA ILE A 160 3.11 12.62 20.82
C ILE A 160 1.93 12.73 19.84
N ARG A 161 1.06 13.77 20.02
CA ARG A 161 -0.09 13.97 19.14
C ARG A 161 0.33 14.34 17.71
N ALA A 162 1.35 15.18 17.58
CA ALA A 162 1.88 15.59 16.27
C ALA A 162 2.54 14.39 15.56
N VAL A 163 3.29 13.56 16.30
CA VAL A 163 3.89 12.30 15.81
C VAL A 163 2.80 11.34 15.35
N ALA A 164 1.73 11.15 16.13
CA ALA A 164 0.60 10.31 15.75
C ALA A 164 -0.09 10.84 14.48
N GLY A 165 -0.27 12.16 14.36
CA GLY A 165 -0.78 12.80 13.15
C GLY A 165 0.11 12.57 11.93
N ALA A 166 1.43 12.71 12.08
CA ALA A 166 2.39 12.47 11.01
C ALA A 166 2.43 10.98 10.59
N ASN A 167 2.34 10.03 11.55
CA ASN A 167 2.18 8.62 11.25
C ASN A 167 0.88 8.35 10.48
N GLY A 168 -0.22 9.00 10.84
CA GLY A 168 -1.49 8.91 10.13
C GLY A 168 -1.46 9.51 8.72
N ALA A 169 -0.55 10.42 8.44
CA ALA A 169 -0.32 11.02 7.14
C ALA A 169 0.67 10.23 6.26
N ASN A 170 1.21 9.11 6.75
CA ASN A 170 2.03 8.21 5.96
C ASN A 170 1.19 7.60 4.83
N ARG A 171 1.66 7.77 3.60
CA ARG A 171 1.01 7.26 2.37
C ARG A 171 1.70 6.03 1.79
N VAL A 172 2.78 5.55 2.41
CA VAL A 172 3.55 4.41 1.92
C VAL A 172 3.53 3.31 2.97
N SER A 173 2.37 2.67 3.11
CA SER A 173 2.13 1.58 4.06
C SER A 173 3.12 0.43 3.86
N ILE A 174 3.48 -0.25 4.93
CA ILE A 174 4.41 -1.39 5.00
C ILE A 174 5.86 -0.95 4.81
N ILE A 175 6.22 -0.32 3.70
CA ILE A 175 7.60 0.13 3.42
C ILE A 175 8.03 1.20 4.43
N VAL A 176 7.16 2.19 4.70
CA VAL A 176 7.31 3.11 5.83
C VAL A 176 6.46 2.56 6.97
N PRO A 177 7.04 1.86 7.96
CA PRO A 177 6.33 0.89 8.80
C PRO A 177 5.59 1.53 9.99
N CYS A 178 4.62 2.42 9.72
CA CYS A 178 3.80 3.02 10.78
C CYS A 178 2.95 1.99 11.56
N HIS A 179 2.77 0.77 11.01
CA HIS A 179 2.14 -0.34 11.73
C HIS A 179 2.97 -0.81 12.93
N ARG A 180 4.30 -0.57 12.98
CA ARG A 180 5.19 -0.91 14.11
C ARG A 180 5.07 0.07 15.28
N VAL A 181 4.27 1.15 15.16
CA VAL A 181 4.04 2.08 16.28
C VAL A 181 2.73 1.74 16.97
N ILE A 182 2.78 1.48 18.28
CA ILE A 182 1.66 1.00 19.11
C ILE A 182 1.40 1.92 20.31
N GLY A 183 0.34 1.70 21.05
CA GLY A 183 0.09 2.36 22.34
C GLY A 183 1.17 2.02 23.37
N LYS A 184 1.36 2.88 24.37
CA LYS A 184 2.32 2.63 25.48
C LYS A 184 1.97 1.37 26.30
N ASP A 185 0.69 1.03 26.34
CA ASP A 185 0.14 -0.15 27.00
C ASP A 185 0.11 -1.40 26.09
N GLY A 186 0.72 -1.33 24.90
CA GLY A 186 0.69 -2.37 23.89
C GLY A 186 -0.57 -2.39 23.00
N SER A 187 -1.53 -1.50 23.23
CA SER A 187 -2.76 -1.46 22.45
C SER A 187 -2.51 -1.09 20.99
N LEU A 188 -3.26 -1.73 20.08
CA LEU A 188 -3.23 -1.39 18.67
C LEU A 188 -4.13 -0.18 18.40
N THR A 189 -3.52 0.91 18.04
CA THR A 189 -4.22 2.16 17.71
C THR A 189 -3.72 2.73 16.38
N GLY A 190 -4.55 3.50 15.71
CA GLY A 190 -4.18 4.36 14.57
C GLY A 190 -3.43 3.65 13.44
N TYR A 191 -4.16 3.10 12.47
CA TYR A 191 -3.56 2.60 11.23
C TYR A 191 -4.51 2.86 10.05
N GLY A 192 -4.00 3.45 8.98
CA GLY A 192 -4.76 3.82 7.80
C GLY A 192 -5.43 2.65 7.10
N GLY A 193 -4.76 1.51 7.05
CA GLY A 193 -5.29 0.26 6.52
C GLY A 193 -6.27 -0.49 7.44
N GLY A 194 -6.51 0.01 8.67
CA GLY A 194 -7.37 -0.63 9.67
C GLY A 194 -6.62 -1.54 10.63
N LEU A 195 -7.15 -1.66 11.88
CA LEU A 195 -6.47 -2.36 12.96
C LEU A 195 -6.29 -3.87 12.71
N GLN A 196 -7.18 -4.50 11.98
CA GLN A 196 -7.04 -5.92 11.61
C GLN A 196 -5.78 -6.15 10.77
N ARG A 197 -5.55 -5.31 9.74
CA ARG A 197 -4.32 -5.38 8.93
C ARG A 197 -3.08 -5.06 9.75
N LYS A 198 -3.14 -4.08 10.66
CA LYS A 198 -2.04 -3.78 11.58
C LYS A 198 -1.68 -4.99 12.43
N ALA A 199 -2.66 -5.64 13.05
CA ALA A 199 -2.45 -6.84 13.86
C ALA A 199 -1.82 -7.97 13.03
N TRP A 200 -2.33 -8.19 11.82
CA TRP A 200 -1.81 -9.20 10.93
C TRP A 200 -0.35 -8.93 10.51
N LEU A 201 -0.02 -7.68 10.12
CA LEU A 201 1.35 -7.30 9.74
C LEU A 201 2.33 -7.53 10.89
N LEU A 202 1.98 -7.11 12.11
CA LEU A 202 2.82 -7.34 13.29
C LEU A 202 3.01 -8.84 13.57
N ALA A 203 1.95 -9.63 13.51
CA ALA A 203 2.02 -11.07 13.69
C ALA A 203 2.83 -11.76 12.59
N HIS A 204 2.70 -11.29 11.34
CA HIS A 204 3.48 -11.79 10.21
C HIS A 204 4.97 -11.55 10.43
N GLU A 205 5.36 -10.32 10.76
CA GLU A 205 6.77 -9.97 11.01
C GLU A 205 7.37 -10.77 12.18
N GLN A 206 6.60 -10.98 13.25
CA GLN A 206 7.03 -11.80 14.37
C GLN A 206 7.28 -13.26 13.96
N ARG A 207 6.36 -13.86 13.21
CA ARG A 207 6.51 -15.25 12.72
C ARG A 207 7.76 -15.41 11.84
N VAL A 208 7.93 -14.53 10.86
CA VAL A 208 9.09 -14.56 9.96
C VAL A 208 10.39 -14.42 10.75
N ARG A 209 10.43 -13.52 11.74
CA ARG A 209 11.61 -13.36 12.62
C ARG A 209 11.93 -14.60 13.43
N LEU A 210 10.92 -15.35 13.86
CA LEU A 210 11.08 -16.58 14.63
C LEU A 210 11.36 -17.82 13.77
N GLY A 211 11.38 -17.68 12.44
CA GLY A 211 11.60 -18.79 11.51
C GLY A 211 10.34 -19.59 11.14
N ASP A 212 9.16 -19.19 11.61
CA ASP A 212 7.87 -19.81 11.32
C ASP A 212 7.26 -19.20 10.02
N ALA A 213 7.89 -19.49 8.90
CA ALA A 213 7.55 -18.85 7.61
C ALA A 213 6.34 -19.47 6.90
N GLN A 214 5.38 -20.11 7.57
CA GLN A 214 4.15 -20.56 6.92
C GLN A 214 3.10 -19.44 6.89
N PRO A 215 2.70 -18.96 5.69
CA PRO A 215 1.59 -18.03 5.57
C PRO A 215 0.29 -18.75 5.94
N GLN A 216 -0.32 -18.40 7.07
CA GLN A 216 -1.72 -18.77 7.31
C GLN A 216 -2.61 -17.87 6.44
N LEU A 217 -3.08 -18.43 5.32
CA LEU A 217 -4.17 -17.85 4.53
C LEU A 217 -5.46 -18.05 5.35
N PHE A 218 -6.22 -16.98 5.51
CA PHE A 218 -7.58 -17.00 6.06
C PHE A 218 -8.55 -17.56 5.02
#